data_ef1d81977caeadb1df52863bf0c533e9
#
_entry.id   ef1d81977caeadb1df52863bf0c533e9
#
_cell.length_a   1.000
_cell.length_b   1.000
_cell.length_c   1.000
_cell.angle_alpha   90.00
_cell.angle_beta   90.00
_cell.angle_gamma   90.00
#
_symmetry.space_group_name_H-M   'P 1'
#
loop_
_entity.id
_entity.type
_entity.pdbx_description
1 polymer ?
#
loop_
_entity_poly.entity_id
_entity_poly.type
_entity_poly.pdbx_seq_one_letter_code
_entity_poly.pdbx_strand_id
1 'polypeptide(L)'
;MAKRIANVIVDSPIREPLDYLVPADLEIQVGQRCLVPLGSRKVIGIVIGFSEESRFSRLREVISRVDDVSPLSSGWLALTLFSARYYQSGWGQVAIPALPKFFRKLPGKLHERSLERLRKEKKRSVKKSSEKPQLNSEQSAIVEEVQLDGAFYPALIFGITGSGKTEVYLHLMEKVLLRDPEAQVLLMVPEINLT
;
A
#
# COMPACT_ATOMS: atom_id res chain seq x y z
N MET A 1 -14.45 32.88 4.07
CA MET A 1 -13.65 31.79 3.49
C MET A 1 -14.54 30.57 3.35
N ALA A 2 -14.55 29.93 2.18
CA ALA A 2 -15.33 28.72 1.96
C ALA A 2 -14.86 27.60 2.93
N LYS A 3 -15.81 26.96 3.59
CA LYS A 3 -15.51 25.81 4.46
C LYS A 3 -15.03 24.65 3.60
N ARG A 4 -13.81 24.21 3.77
CA ARG A 4 -13.29 23.01 3.11
C ARG A 4 -13.53 21.80 4.00
N ILE A 5 -14.26 20.81 3.51
CA ILE A 5 -14.61 19.59 4.24
C ILE A 5 -13.81 18.44 3.66
N ALA A 6 -13.06 17.72 4.50
CA ALA A 6 -12.37 16.50 4.12
C ALA A 6 -13.28 15.29 4.35
N ASN A 7 -13.42 14.46 3.34
CA ASN A 7 -14.07 13.16 3.46
C ASN A 7 -13.00 12.12 3.86
N VAL A 8 -13.14 11.54 5.03
CA VAL A 8 -12.11 10.72 5.68
C VAL A 8 -12.64 9.33 5.99
N ILE A 9 -11.90 8.30 5.59
CA ILE A 9 -12.15 6.93 6.01
C ILE A 9 -11.31 6.59 7.23
N VAL A 10 -11.90 5.86 8.17
CA VAL A 10 -11.30 5.42 9.44
C VAL A 10 -11.56 3.94 9.66
N ASP A 11 -10.75 3.28 10.47
CA ASP A 11 -10.99 1.87 10.87
C ASP A 11 -12.22 1.78 11.78
N SER A 12 -13.36 1.68 11.15
CA SER A 12 -14.69 1.64 11.77
C SER A 12 -15.67 0.91 10.84
N PRO A 13 -16.69 0.22 11.38
CA PRO A 13 -17.74 -0.42 10.58
C PRO A 13 -18.61 0.54 9.79
N ILE A 14 -18.38 1.83 9.86
CA ILE A 14 -19.07 2.85 9.08
C ILE A 14 -18.69 2.70 7.60
N ARG A 15 -19.67 2.48 6.74
CA ARG A 15 -19.43 2.25 5.30
C ARG A 15 -19.11 3.53 4.54
N GLU A 16 -19.66 4.65 4.98
CA GLU A 16 -19.47 5.94 4.33
C GLU A 16 -18.29 6.70 4.94
N PRO A 17 -17.62 7.53 4.16
CA PRO A 17 -16.63 8.45 4.69
C PRO A 17 -17.22 9.40 5.71
N LEU A 18 -16.42 9.82 6.66
CA LEU A 18 -16.79 10.82 7.66
C LEU A 18 -16.34 12.20 7.21
N ASP A 19 -17.17 13.21 7.43
CA ASP A 19 -16.90 14.58 7.08
C ASP A 19 -16.23 15.32 8.25
N TYR A 20 -15.09 15.97 7.96
CA TYR A 20 -14.36 16.80 8.93
C TYR A 20 -14.04 18.15 8.33
N LEU A 21 -14.16 19.22 9.13
CA LEU A 21 -13.68 20.53 8.74
C LEU A 21 -12.16 20.52 8.62
N VAL A 22 -11.64 21.12 7.58
CA VAL A 22 -10.20 21.36 7.42
C VAL A 22 -9.87 22.72 8.00
N PRO A 23 -9.02 22.81 9.05
CA PRO A 23 -8.54 24.10 9.55
C PRO A 23 -7.89 24.94 8.44
N ALA A 24 -8.04 26.25 8.50
CA ALA A 24 -7.57 27.16 7.43
C ALA A 24 -6.04 27.13 7.23
N ASP A 25 -5.30 26.80 8.28
CA ASP A 25 -3.84 26.69 8.32
C ASP A 25 -3.35 25.27 7.99
N LEU A 26 -4.26 24.32 7.77
CA LEU A 26 -3.92 22.93 7.50
C LEU A 26 -3.96 22.63 6.00
N GLU A 27 -2.79 22.46 5.39
CA GLU A 27 -2.68 21.90 4.05
C GLU A 27 -2.77 20.39 4.08
N ILE A 28 -3.79 19.82 3.44
CA ILE A 28 -4.01 18.39 3.34
C ILE A 28 -4.55 18.02 1.98
N GLN A 29 -4.19 16.85 1.47
CA GLN A 29 -4.58 16.38 0.14
C GLN A 29 -5.13 14.94 0.17
N VAL A 30 -5.74 14.53 -0.94
CA VAL A 30 -6.25 13.17 -1.11
C VAL A 30 -5.10 12.14 -0.99
N GLY A 31 -5.38 11.03 -0.34
CA GLY A 31 -4.39 9.99 -0.03
C GLY A 31 -3.58 10.25 1.24
N GLN A 32 -3.66 11.45 1.80
CA GLN A 32 -2.91 11.80 3.00
C GLN A 32 -3.57 11.23 4.25
N ARG A 33 -2.74 10.70 5.15
CA ARG A 33 -3.19 10.28 6.48
C ARG A 33 -3.35 11.50 7.38
N CYS A 34 -4.36 11.44 8.22
CA CYS A 34 -4.64 12.50 9.19
C CYS A 34 -5.08 11.93 10.54
N LEU A 35 -4.94 12.73 11.56
CA LEU A 35 -5.49 12.47 12.87
C LEU A 35 -6.86 13.12 12.97
N VAL A 36 -7.87 12.33 13.27
CA VAL A 36 -9.25 12.82 13.42
C VAL A 36 -9.88 12.32 14.72
N PRO A 37 -10.84 13.07 15.28
CA PRO A 37 -11.60 12.62 16.42
C PRO A 37 -12.70 11.64 15.98
N LEU A 38 -12.79 10.48 16.64
CA LEU A 38 -13.86 9.50 16.45
C LEU A 38 -14.47 9.14 17.82
N GLY A 39 -15.67 9.64 18.12
CA GLY A 39 -16.24 9.58 19.46
C GLY A 39 -15.33 10.30 20.46
N SER A 40 -14.91 9.62 21.51
CA SER A 40 -13.95 10.12 22.52
C SER A 40 -12.48 9.87 22.17
N ARG A 41 -12.20 9.11 21.10
CA ARG A 41 -10.85 8.71 20.69
C ARG A 41 -10.34 9.58 19.56
N LYS A 42 -9.01 9.63 19.41
CA LYS A 42 -8.32 10.15 18.24
C LYS A 42 -7.79 8.97 17.43
N VAL A 43 -8.06 8.94 16.14
CA VAL A 43 -7.70 7.83 15.25
C VAL A 43 -7.02 8.33 13.98
N ILE A 44 -6.23 7.46 13.36
CA ILE A 44 -5.71 7.73 12.02
C ILE A 44 -6.81 7.50 11.02
N GLY A 45 -7.02 8.46 10.14
CA GLY A 45 -7.86 8.37 8.96
C GLY A 45 -7.06 8.61 7.68
N ILE A 46 -7.70 8.37 6.55
CA ILE A 46 -7.16 8.66 5.21
C ILE A 46 -8.15 9.58 4.50
N VAL A 47 -7.66 10.71 3.99
CA VAL A 47 -8.46 11.63 3.18
C VAL A 47 -8.68 11.02 1.81
N ILE A 48 -9.94 10.92 1.38
CA ILE A 48 -10.31 10.32 0.10
C ILE A 48 -10.95 11.32 -0.87
N GLY A 49 -11.26 12.52 -0.39
CA GLY A 49 -11.87 13.58 -1.17
C GLY A 49 -12.14 14.81 -0.34
N PHE A 50 -12.72 15.81 -1.01
CA PHE A 50 -13.16 17.06 -0.38
C PHE A 50 -14.56 17.41 -0.89
N SER A 51 -15.33 18.09 -0.05
CA SER A 51 -16.65 18.64 -0.39
C SER A 51 -16.80 20.04 0.19
N GLU A 52 -17.72 20.83 -0.36
CA GLU A 52 -18.06 22.15 0.14
C GLU A 52 -19.22 22.10 1.13
N GLU A 53 -20.05 21.06 1.00
CA GLU A 53 -21.24 20.84 1.82
C GLU A 53 -21.18 19.48 2.52
N SER A 54 -21.84 19.39 3.66
CA SER A 54 -22.04 18.16 4.42
C SER A 54 -23.50 18.02 4.83
N ARG A 55 -23.97 16.79 4.85
CA ARG A 55 -25.31 16.45 5.41
C ARG A 55 -25.40 16.67 6.92
N PHE A 56 -24.27 16.87 7.60
CA PHE A 56 -24.23 17.07 9.04
C PHE A 56 -24.11 18.57 9.37
N SER A 57 -24.97 19.04 10.27
CA SER A 57 -24.95 20.42 10.73
C SER A 57 -23.75 20.76 11.62
N ARG A 58 -23.19 19.77 12.29
CA ARG A 58 -22.08 19.94 13.24
C ARG A 58 -20.91 19.02 12.87
N LEU A 59 -19.84 19.60 12.35
CA LEU A 59 -18.63 18.88 11.98
C LEU A 59 -17.54 19.09 13.03
N ARG A 60 -16.73 18.08 13.23
CA ARG A 60 -15.47 18.18 13.99
C ARG A 60 -14.33 18.47 13.03
N GLU A 61 -13.23 18.99 13.55
CA GLU A 61 -12.07 19.35 12.74
C GLU A 61 -11.06 18.21 12.61
N VAL A 62 -10.33 18.19 11.51
CA VAL A 62 -9.08 17.43 11.38
C VAL A 62 -8.09 18.00 12.40
N ILE A 63 -7.52 17.14 13.23
CA ILE A 63 -6.60 17.57 14.31
C ILE A 63 -5.22 17.91 13.73
N SER A 64 -4.70 17.04 12.86
CA SER A 64 -3.43 17.25 12.16
C SER A 64 -3.29 16.31 10.97
N ARG A 65 -2.45 16.67 10.03
CA ARG A 65 -1.97 15.73 9.00
C ARG A 65 -0.81 14.88 9.53
N VAL A 66 -0.51 13.79 8.84
CA VAL A 66 0.60 12.89 9.15
C VAL A 66 1.54 12.85 7.94
N ASP A 67 2.75 13.40 8.10
CA ASP A 67 3.71 13.70 7.01
C ASP A 67 4.93 12.78 6.97
N ASP A 68 4.88 11.62 7.58
CA ASP A 68 6.00 10.68 7.64
C ASP A 68 6.28 9.95 6.32
N VAL A 69 5.29 9.89 5.43
CA VAL A 69 5.39 9.33 4.08
C VAL A 69 4.53 10.10 3.11
N SER A 70 4.82 9.95 1.81
CA SER A 70 4.00 10.49 0.73
C SER A 70 2.55 10.03 0.82
N PRO A 71 1.59 10.82 0.31
CA PRO A 71 0.20 10.41 0.20
C PRO A 71 0.03 9.09 -0.56
N LEU A 72 -0.97 8.33 -0.17
CA LEU A 72 -1.32 7.09 -0.84
C LEU A 72 -1.80 7.36 -2.26
N SER A 73 -1.36 6.56 -3.21
CA SER A 73 -1.70 6.75 -4.62
C SER A 73 -3.19 6.52 -4.90
N SER A 74 -3.69 7.13 -5.98
CA SER A 74 -5.05 6.91 -6.45
C SER A 74 -5.33 5.44 -6.78
N GLY A 75 -4.35 4.71 -7.32
CA GLY A 75 -4.44 3.28 -7.60
C GLY A 75 -4.63 2.46 -6.31
N TRP A 76 -3.90 2.79 -5.24
CA TRP A 76 -4.07 2.13 -3.95
C TRP A 76 -5.45 2.41 -3.33
N LEU A 77 -5.92 3.66 -3.42
CA LEU A 77 -7.27 4.02 -2.96
C LEU A 77 -8.35 3.27 -3.75
N ALA A 78 -8.20 3.19 -5.07
CA ALA A 78 -9.13 2.46 -5.93
C ALA A 78 -9.15 0.96 -5.61
N LEU A 79 -7.98 0.33 -5.39
CA LEU A 79 -7.87 -1.07 -5.02
C LEU A 79 -8.55 -1.38 -3.68
N THR A 80 -8.32 -0.55 -2.66
CA THR A 80 -8.93 -0.76 -1.34
C THR A 80 -10.44 -0.51 -1.36
N LEU A 81 -10.91 0.44 -2.17
CA LEU A 81 -12.34 0.67 -2.40
C LEU A 81 -13.00 -0.52 -3.12
N PHE A 82 -12.35 -1.04 -4.18
CA PHE A 82 -12.81 -2.25 -4.87
C PHE A 82 -12.93 -3.42 -3.89
N SER A 83 -11.89 -3.67 -3.09
CA SER A 83 -11.88 -4.74 -2.10
C SER A 83 -13.00 -4.57 -1.05
N ALA A 84 -13.21 -3.36 -0.56
CA ALA A 84 -14.27 -3.06 0.39
C ALA A 84 -15.66 -3.38 -0.18
N ARG A 85 -15.91 -2.98 -1.43
CA ARG A 85 -17.16 -3.27 -2.13
C ARG A 85 -17.36 -4.75 -2.40
N TYR A 86 -16.32 -5.41 -2.87
CA TYR A 86 -16.34 -6.84 -3.20
C TYR A 86 -16.64 -7.70 -1.96
N TYR A 87 -16.00 -7.41 -0.82
CA TYR A 87 -16.19 -8.12 0.44
C TYR A 87 -17.28 -7.52 1.34
N GLN A 88 -18.09 -6.57 0.85
CA GLN A 88 -19.20 -5.96 1.59
C GLN A 88 -18.80 -5.33 2.93
N SER A 89 -17.56 -4.82 3.02
CA SER A 89 -16.96 -4.24 4.24
C SER A 89 -16.93 -2.71 4.18
N GLY A 90 -16.72 -2.05 5.32
CA GLY A 90 -16.45 -0.61 5.35
C GLY A 90 -15.10 -0.30 4.71
N TRP A 91 -15.01 0.76 3.89
CA TRP A 91 -13.77 1.09 3.20
C TRP A 91 -12.59 1.31 4.17
N GLY A 92 -12.81 2.00 5.29
CA GLY A 92 -11.79 2.19 6.32
C GLY A 92 -11.34 0.89 6.99
N GLN A 93 -12.24 -0.10 7.15
CA GLN A 93 -11.91 -1.42 7.69
C GLN A 93 -11.01 -2.25 6.75
N VAL A 94 -10.99 -1.94 5.46
CA VAL A 94 -10.08 -2.55 4.50
C VAL A 94 -8.80 -1.72 4.37
N ALA A 95 -8.93 -0.43 4.16
CA ALA A 95 -7.82 0.46 3.85
C ALA A 95 -6.84 0.62 5.03
N ILE A 96 -7.33 0.86 6.25
CA ILE A 96 -6.43 1.07 7.40
C ILE A 96 -5.65 -0.21 7.76
N PRO A 97 -6.26 -1.41 7.85
CA PRO A 97 -5.51 -2.64 8.07
C PRO A 97 -4.57 -3.03 6.92
N ALA A 98 -4.83 -2.61 5.69
CA ALA A 98 -3.92 -2.81 4.56
C ALA A 98 -2.61 -2.02 4.69
N LEU A 99 -2.59 -0.94 5.48
CA LEU A 99 -1.35 -0.26 5.81
C LEU A 99 -0.45 -1.13 6.70
N PRO A 100 0.87 -1.07 6.59
CA PRO A 100 1.79 -1.63 7.56
C PRO A 100 1.44 -1.14 8.98
N LYS A 101 1.58 -2.00 9.99
CA LYS A 101 1.23 -1.70 11.41
C LYS A 101 1.80 -0.38 11.91
N PHE A 102 2.95 -0.05 11.42
CA PHE A 102 3.69 1.15 11.68
C PHE A 102 2.94 2.43 11.26
N PHE A 103 2.26 2.42 10.11
CA PHE A 103 1.52 3.58 9.58
C PHE A 103 0.09 3.72 10.10
N ARG A 104 -0.37 2.77 10.92
CA ARG A 104 -1.71 2.82 11.57
C ARG A 104 -1.71 3.61 12.88
N LYS A 105 -0.52 4.03 13.35
CA LYS A 105 -0.34 4.75 14.62
C LYS A 105 0.20 6.15 14.35
N LEU A 106 0.01 7.03 15.34
CA LEU A 106 0.63 8.34 15.30
C LEU A 106 2.15 8.23 15.29
N PRO A 107 2.84 9.07 14.51
CA PRO A 107 4.28 9.19 14.56
C PRO A 107 4.75 9.57 15.98
N GLY A 108 5.81 8.93 16.43
CA GLY A 108 6.46 9.23 17.70
C GLY A 108 7.95 8.92 17.60
N LYS A 109 8.74 9.16 18.63
CA LYS A 109 10.20 8.96 18.61
C LYS A 109 10.64 7.56 18.14
N LEU A 110 9.86 6.52 18.46
CA LEU A 110 10.09 5.15 17.97
C LEU A 110 9.78 5.01 16.47
N HIS A 111 8.86 5.80 15.96
CA HIS A 111 8.46 5.84 14.57
C HIS A 111 9.57 6.40 13.67
N GLU A 112 10.16 7.52 14.05
CA GLU A 112 11.30 8.13 13.33
C GLU A 112 12.51 7.18 13.27
N ARG A 113 12.88 6.56 14.40
CA ARG A 113 13.96 5.57 14.44
C ARG A 113 13.70 4.37 13.55
N SER A 114 12.45 3.91 13.47
CA SER A 114 12.09 2.76 12.61
C SER A 114 12.11 3.12 11.13
N LEU A 115 11.69 4.34 10.74
CA LEU A 115 11.85 4.86 9.37
C LEU A 115 13.31 4.97 8.96
N GLU A 116 14.15 5.50 9.84
CA GLU A 116 15.59 5.58 9.58
C GLU A 116 16.22 4.20 9.40
N ARG A 117 15.79 3.22 10.21
CA ARG A 117 16.24 1.83 10.09
C ARG A 117 15.86 1.23 8.73
N LEU A 118 14.59 1.36 8.31
CA LEU A 118 14.11 0.90 7.01
C LEU A 118 14.87 1.55 5.84
N ARG A 119 15.16 2.86 5.95
CA ARG A 119 15.99 3.58 4.95
C ARG A 119 17.43 3.07 4.90
N LYS A 120 18.01 2.69 6.05
CA LYS A 120 19.37 2.13 6.13
C LYS A 120 19.47 0.68 5.64
N GLU A 121 18.44 -0.13 5.87
CA GLU A 121 18.37 -1.52 5.40
C GLU A 121 18.37 -1.63 3.87
N LYS A 122 17.87 -0.62 3.14
CA LYS A 122 17.93 -0.53 1.68
C LYS A 122 19.39 -0.53 1.12
N LYS A 123 20.41 -0.31 1.96
CA LYS A 123 21.85 -0.28 1.58
C LYS A 123 22.60 -1.59 1.86
N ARG A 124 21.95 -2.64 2.33
CA ARG A 124 22.63 -3.92 2.52
C ARG A 124 22.95 -4.53 1.17
N SER A 125 24.26 -4.61 0.85
CA SER A 125 24.74 -5.34 -0.32
C SER A 125 24.33 -6.82 -0.21
N VAL A 126 23.60 -7.29 -1.18
CA VAL A 126 23.32 -8.72 -1.33
C VAL A 126 24.67 -9.40 -1.54
N LYS A 127 25.05 -10.32 -0.66
CA LYS A 127 26.20 -11.21 -0.92
C LYS A 127 25.91 -11.92 -2.23
N LYS A 128 26.79 -11.79 -3.21
CA LYS A 128 26.74 -12.61 -4.43
C LYS A 128 26.72 -14.07 -3.98
N SER A 129 25.59 -14.71 -4.13
CA SER A 129 25.39 -16.12 -3.86
C SER A 129 25.91 -16.95 -5.03
N SER A 130 26.16 -18.21 -4.77
CA SER A 130 26.47 -19.34 -5.63
C SER A 130 25.97 -19.27 -7.08
N GLU A 131 26.54 -20.07 -7.95
CA GLU A 131 26.13 -20.26 -9.34
C GLU A 131 24.61 -20.40 -9.46
N LYS A 132 24.02 -19.61 -10.34
CA LYS A 132 22.58 -19.65 -10.59
C LYS A 132 22.24 -20.96 -11.28
N PRO A 133 21.15 -21.63 -10.87
CA PRO A 133 20.65 -22.76 -11.62
C PRO A 133 20.36 -22.37 -13.07
N GLN A 134 20.77 -23.21 -14.00
CA GLN A 134 20.42 -23.01 -15.40
C GLN A 134 18.99 -23.43 -15.65
N LEU A 135 18.25 -22.57 -16.36
CA LEU A 135 16.91 -22.89 -16.80
C LEU A 135 16.96 -23.96 -17.91
N ASN A 136 16.02 -24.87 -17.87
CA ASN A 136 15.79 -25.77 -19.02
C ASN A 136 15.07 -25.02 -20.17
N SER A 137 14.91 -25.65 -21.32
CA SER A 137 14.32 -25.03 -22.51
C SER A 137 12.89 -24.52 -22.28
N GLU A 138 12.05 -25.28 -21.56
CA GLU A 138 10.67 -24.88 -21.25
C GLU A 138 10.63 -23.68 -20.31
N GLN A 139 11.44 -23.69 -19.26
CA GLN A 139 11.55 -22.57 -18.32
C GLN A 139 12.07 -21.30 -19.00
N SER A 140 13.08 -21.43 -19.87
CA SER A 140 13.60 -20.31 -20.66
C SER A 140 12.54 -19.70 -21.56
N ALA A 141 11.77 -20.53 -22.27
CA ALA A 141 10.68 -20.09 -23.13
C ALA A 141 9.64 -19.29 -22.34
N ILE A 142 9.25 -19.72 -21.13
CA ILE A 142 8.31 -18.97 -20.27
C ILE A 142 8.89 -17.60 -19.89
N VAL A 143 10.17 -17.52 -19.50
CA VAL A 143 10.81 -16.26 -19.12
C VAL A 143 10.90 -15.29 -20.31
N GLU A 144 11.01 -15.78 -21.53
CA GLU A 144 11.01 -14.98 -22.77
C GLU A 144 9.59 -14.50 -23.14
N GLU A 145 8.58 -15.37 -22.97
CA GLU A 145 7.20 -15.08 -23.34
C GLU A 145 6.53 -14.04 -22.42
N VAL A 146 6.88 -14.05 -21.12
CA VAL A 146 6.26 -13.12 -20.16
C VAL A 146 6.65 -11.68 -20.44
N GLN A 147 5.64 -10.85 -20.77
CA GLN A 147 5.82 -9.43 -21.06
C GLN A 147 5.94 -8.64 -19.75
N LEU A 148 7.02 -7.86 -19.64
CA LEU A 148 7.35 -7.03 -18.47
C LEU A 148 7.49 -5.55 -18.86
N ASP A 149 6.60 -5.07 -19.73
CA ASP A 149 6.62 -3.71 -20.30
C ASP A 149 5.98 -2.63 -19.43
N GLY A 150 5.54 -3.02 -18.20
CA GLY A 150 4.90 -2.12 -17.23
C GLY A 150 3.37 -2.07 -17.35
N ALA A 151 2.77 -2.72 -18.36
CA ALA A 151 1.33 -2.93 -18.42
C ALA A 151 0.89 -4.10 -17.53
N PHE A 152 -0.40 -4.15 -17.22
CA PHE A 152 -0.97 -5.30 -16.51
C PHE A 152 -0.97 -6.53 -17.45
N TYR A 153 -0.19 -7.53 -17.09
CA TYR A 153 -0.07 -8.79 -17.84
C TYR A 153 -0.29 -9.99 -16.89
N PRO A 154 -1.49 -10.59 -16.86
CA PRO A 154 -1.75 -11.79 -16.08
C PRO A 154 -1.16 -13.01 -16.78
N ALA A 155 -0.24 -13.72 -16.14
CA ALA A 155 0.35 -14.96 -16.64
C ALA A 155 0.10 -16.10 -15.64
N LEU A 156 -0.29 -17.26 -16.15
CA LEU A 156 -0.43 -18.48 -15.36
C LEU A 156 0.67 -19.48 -15.75
N ILE A 157 1.59 -19.75 -14.80
CA ILE A 157 2.61 -20.78 -14.98
C ILE A 157 2.08 -22.09 -14.40
N PHE A 158 1.71 -23.01 -15.27
CA PHE A 158 1.19 -24.33 -14.89
C PHE A 158 2.32 -25.36 -14.84
N GLY A 159 2.35 -26.19 -13.81
CA GLY A 159 3.36 -27.25 -13.65
C GLY A 159 3.20 -28.00 -12.34
N ILE A 160 3.65 -29.24 -12.31
CA ILE A 160 3.63 -30.10 -11.11
C ILE A 160 4.55 -29.56 -10.00
N THR A 161 4.40 -30.07 -8.80
CA THR A 161 5.31 -29.76 -7.68
C THR A 161 6.74 -30.23 -8.05
N GLY A 162 7.74 -29.40 -7.78
CA GLY A 162 9.13 -29.72 -8.12
C GLY A 162 9.54 -29.42 -9.57
N SER A 163 8.65 -28.91 -10.44
CA SER A 163 9.00 -28.56 -11.83
C SER A 163 9.90 -27.31 -11.98
N GLY A 164 10.31 -26.71 -10.88
CA GLY A 164 11.19 -25.53 -10.92
C GLY A 164 10.48 -24.21 -11.19
N LYS A 165 9.16 -24.10 -10.97
CA LYS A 165 8.42 -22.82 -11.11
C LYS A 165 9.05 -21.67 -10.33
N THR A 166 9.61 -21.96 -9.17
CA THR A 166 10.28 -20.95 -8.33
C THR A 166 11.46 -20.32 -9.07
N GLU A 167 12.24 -21.11 -9.81
CA GLU A 167 13.36 -20.62 -10.61
C GLU A 167 12.89 -19.65 -11.71
N VAL A 168 11.78 -19.99 -12.37
CA VAL A 168 11.16 -19.08 -13.36
C VAL A 168 10.77 -17.74 -12.70
N TYR A 169 10.13 -17.78 -11.54
CA TYR A 169 9.78 -16.54 -10.81
C TYR A 169 11.03 -15.71 -10.45
N LEU A 170 12.08 -16.35 -9.94
CA LEU A 170 13.32 -15.67 -9.60
C LEU A 170 13.98 -14.99 -10.81
N HIS A 171 14.01 -15.67 -11.97
CA HIS A 171 14.52 -15.09 -13.21
C HIS A 171 13.67 -13.93 -13.73
N LEU A 172 12.32 -14.02 -13.64
CA LEU A 172 11.44 -12.90 -13.98
C LEU A 172 11.64 -11.70 -13.04
N MET A 173 11.79 -11.96 -11.73
CA MET A 173 12.10 -10.91 -10.75
C MET A 173 13.42 -10.22 -11.06
N GLU A 174 14.46 -10.99 -11.36
CA GLU A 174 15.76 -10.46 -11.75
C GLU A 174 15.68 -9.62 -13.03
N LYS A 175 14.95 -10.09 -14.05
CA LYS A 175 14.73 -9.35 -15.30
C LYS A 175 14.10 -7.97 -15.06
N VAL A 176 13.14 -7.88 -14.12
CA VAL A 176 12.53 -6.59 -13.70
C VAL A 176 13.56 -5.69 -13.02
N LEU A 177 14.30 -6.22 -12.03
CA LEU A 177 15.25 -5.44 -11.23
C LEU A 177 16.50 -5.00 -12.03
N LEU A 178 16.91 -5.78 -13.04
CA LEU A 178 18.00 -5.39 -13.95
C LEU A 178 17.57 -4.26 -14.90
N ARG A 179 16.29 -4.26 -15.30
CA ARG A 179 15.74 -3.21 -16.18
C ARG A 179 15.51 -1.90 -15.43
N ASP A 180 15.05 -1.98 -14.19
CA ASP A 180 14.81 -0.83 -13.33
C ASP A 180 15.25 -1.17 -11.89
N PRO A 181 16.42 -0.65 -11.44
CA PRO A 181 16.93 -0.88 -10.09
C PRO A 181 16.04 -0.33 -8.96
N GLU A 182 15.13 0.60 -9.27
CA GLU A 182 14.16 1.15 -8.30
C GLU A 182 12.83 0.38 -8.30
N ALA A 183 12.65 -0.57 -9.22
CA ALA A 183 11.46 -1.42 -9.25
C ALA A 183 11.33 -2.26 -7.98
N GLN A 184 10.09 -2.61 -7.64
CA GLN A 184 9.78 -3.49 -6.51
C GLN A 184 9.08 -4.73 -7.03
N VAL A 185 9.46 -5.88 -6.50
CA VAL A 185 8.86 -7.16 -6.82
C VAL A 185 8.30 -7.78 -5.54
N LEU A 186 7.05 -8.25 -5.59
CA LEU A 186 6.39 -8.94 -4.50
C LEU A 186 6.17 -10.41 -4.88
N LEU A 187 6.83 -11.33 -4.17
CA LEU A 187 6.58 -12.75 -4.27
C LEU A 187 5.73 -13.21 -3.07
N MET A 188 4.54 -13.73 -3.35
CA MET A 188 3.65 -14.29 -2.35
C MET A 188 3.73 -15.82 -2.40
N VAL A 189 4.07 -16.45 -1.27
CA VAL A 189 4.15 -17.90 -1.13
C VAL A 189 3.10 -18.40 -0.11
N PRO A 190 2.36 -19.47 -0.39
CA PRO A 190 1.29 -19.93 0.50
C PRO A 190 1.79 -20.56 1.79
N GLU A 191 3.04 -21.07 1.82
CA GLU A 191 3.63 -21.77 2.96
C GLU A 191 5.02 -21.24 3.29
N ILE A 192 5.27 -21.03 4.60
CA ILE A 192 6.55 -20.51 5.13
C ILE A 192 7.69 -21.54 4.97
N ASN A 193 7.37 -22.82 4.81
CA ASN A 193 8.33 -23.94 4.79
C ASN A 193 8.88 -24.27 3.39
N LEU A 194 8.66 -23.46 2.39
CA LEU A 194 9.19 -23.64 1.03
C LEU A 194 10.49 -22.84 0.77
N THR A 195 11.16 -22.41 1.84
CA THR A 195 12.46 -21.72 1.77
C THR A 195 13.57 -22.68 2.16
#